data_f915fcfe68e31825f10165bdde6aef8c
#
_entry.id   f915fcfe68e31825f10165bdde6aef8c
#
_cell.length_a   1.000
_cell.length_b   1.000
_cell.length_c   1.000
_cell.angle_alpha   90.00
_cell.angle_beta   90.00
_cell.angle_gamma   90.00
#
_symmetry.space_group_name_H-M   'P 1'
#
loop_
_entity.id
_entity.type
_entity.pdbx_description
1 polymer ?
#
loop_
_entity_poly.entity_id
_entity_poly.type
_entity_poly.pdbx_seq_one_letter_code
_entity_poly.pdbx_strand_id
1 'polypeptide(L)'
;KLYLLVFSFLIVFASNVNAETDKECFEKVSRGVFKFNQGFDSAILEPVAKAYNKLPEPIRKGTGNFTSNIATLLSIPNHILQGEVRLAGHATGSFLINTTIGVLGIGNPAALMGLENQKEDLGQTLGTYGVKGGCYFVLPILGPTTVRDTLGMIADTNYLDTFARVTWHEKEIRNISGTKIDFVGVKAATAVDFRGD
;
A
#
# COMPACT_ATOMS: atom_id res chain seq x y z
N LYS A 1 15.20 -13.43 -16.93
CA LYS A 1 15.07 -12.90 -18.31
C LYS A 1 13.77 -12.13 -18.53
N LEU A 2 12.65 -12.54 -17.94
CA LEU A 2 11.37 -11.84 -18.02
C LEU A 2 11.41 -10.46 -17.34
N TYR A 3 12.07 -10.35 -16.19
CA TYR A 3 12.21 -9.08 -15.45
C TYR A 3 13.01 -8.02 -16.21
N LEU A 4 14.02 -8.44 -16.98
CA LEU A 4 14.79 -7.53 -17.84
C LEU A 4 13.94 -6.99 -19.00
N LEU A 5 13.05 -7.81 -19.55
CA LEU A 5 12.13 -7.38 -20.61
C LEU A 5 11.08 -6.41 -20.09
N VAL A 6 10.54 -6.65 -18.90
CA VAL A 6 9.59 -5.73 -18.24
C VAL A 6 10.27 -4.40 -17.91
N PHE A 7 11.51 -4.44 -17.40
CA PHE A 7 12.28 -3.24 -17.09
C PHE A 7 12.66 -2.45 -18.35
N SER A 8 13.05 -3.14 -19.44
CA SER A 8 13.32 -2.51 -20.73
C SER A 8 12.07 -1.90 -21.35
N PHE A 9 10.92 -2.54 -21.21
CA PHE A 9 9.65 -2.03 -21.68
C PHE A 9 9.22 -0.78 -20.92
N LEU A 10 9.44 -0.73 -19.60
CA LEU A 10 9.19 0.46 -18.77
C LEU A 10 10.05 1.67 -19.20
N ILE A 11 11.33 1.45 -19.54
CA ILE A 11 12.23 2.53 -19.97
C ILE A 11 11.82 3.11 -21.33
N VAL A 12 11.37 2.26 -22.26
CA VAL A 12 10.95 2.72 -23.60
C VAL A 12 9.64 3.54 -23.54
N PHE A 13 8.75 3.26 -22.60
CA PHE A 13 7.52 4.06 -22.42
C PHE A 13 7.75 5.36 -21.65
N ALA A 14 8.81 5.47 -20.83
CA ALA A 14 9.12 6.68 -20.09
C ALA A 14 9.61 7.84 -20.97
N SER A 15 10.13 7.54 -22.16
CA SER A 15 10.79 8.54 -23.02
C SER A 15 9.87 9.41 -23.87
N ASN A 16 8.55 9.17 -23.89
CA ASN A 16 7.62 9.93 -24.74
C ASN A 16 6.44 10.58 -23.99
N VAL A 17 6.50 10.70 -22.69
CA VAL A 17 5.43 11.36 -21.93
C VAL A 17 5.73 12.85 -21.84
N ASN A 18 5.38 13.60 -22.86
CA ASN A 18 5.23 15.05 -22.74
C ASN A 18 4.10 15.35 -21.75
N ALA A 19 4.44 16.04 -20.67
CA ALA A 19 3.47 16.48 -19.68
C ALA A 19 2.69 17.68 -20.17
N GLU A 20 1.74 17.43 -20.96
CA GLU A 20 0.69 18.39 -21.23
C GLU A 20 -0.63 17.78 -20.74
N THR A 21 -1.10 18.36 -19.64
CA THR A 21 -2.39 18.10 -19.00
C THR A 21 -2.65 16.66 -18.55
N ASP A 22 -3.10 16.51 -17.31
CA ASP A 22 -3.74 15.32 -16.77
C ASP A 22 -4.99 14.97 -17.58
N LYS A 23 -4.78 14.45 -18.79
CA LYS A 23 -5.88 13.97 -19.63
C LYS A 23 -6.42 12.74 -18.93
N GLU A 24 -7.66 12.85 -18.47
CA GLU A 24 -8.43 11.71 -18.01
C GLU A 24 -8.47 10.69 -19.15
N CYS A 25 -7.64 9.66 -19.03
CA CYS A 25 -7.73 8.52 -19.92
C CYS A 25 -8.93 7.69 -19.46
N PHE A 26 -9.85 7.43 -20.38
CA PHE A 26 -11.04 6.63 -20.09
C PHE A 26 -12.08 7.28 -19.16
N GLU A 27 -12.32 8.58 -19.28
CA GLU A 27 -13.28 9.33 -18.45
C GLU A 27 -14.62 8.59 -18.27
N LYS A 28 -15.22 8.09 -19.34
CA LYS A 28 -16.51 7.36 -19.26
C LYS A 28 -16.43 6.11 -18.39
N VAL A 29 -15.31 5.37 -18.51
CA VAL A 29 -15.07 4.16 -17.70
C VAL A 29 -14.83 4.54 -16.26
N SER A 30 -13.96 5.52 -16.02
CA SER A 30 -13.66 6.04 -14.67
C SER A 30 -14.91 6.54 -13.95
N ARG A 31 -15.80 7.26 -14.64
CA ARG A 31 -17.08 7.70 -14.08
C ARG A 31 -18.00 6.52 -13.75
N GLY A 32 -18.01 5.47 -14.56
CA GLY A 32 -18.77 4.25 -14.31
C GLY A 32 -18.23 3.50 -13.07
N VAL A 33 -16.92 3.33 -13.01
CA VAL A 33 -16.24 2.70 -11.87
C VAL A 33 -16.40 3.52 -10.58
N PHE A 34 -16.34 4.84 -10.67
CA PHE A 34 -16.59 5.72 -9.52
C PHE A 34 -17.99 5.54 -8.94
N LYS A 35 -19.04 5.50 -9.80
CA LYS A 35 -20.41 5.20 -9.35
C LYS A 35 -20.53 3.82 -8.72
N PHE A 36 -19.86 2.82 -9.30
CA PHE A 36 -19.79 1.48 -8.70
C PHE A 36 -19.13 1.54 -7.31
N ASN A 37 -17.99 2.25 -7.17
CA ASN A 37 -17.30 2.39 -5.88
C ASN A 37 -18.20 3.09 -4.84
N GLN A 38 -18.95 4.12 -5.23
CA GLN A 38 -19.91 4.78 -4.33
C GLN A 38 -21.02 3.82 -3.87
N GLY A 39 -21.57 3.02 -4.80
CA GLY A 39 -22.58 2.01 -4.46
C GLY A 39 -22.01 0.91 -3.56
N PHE A 40 -20.82 0.44 -3.85
CA PHE A 40 -20.11 -0.55 -3.03
C PHE A 40 -19.78 0.00 -1.63
N ASP A 41 -19.35 1.25 -1.57
CA ASP A 41 -19.05 1.93 -0.32
C ASP A 41 -20.31 2.03 0.57
N SER A 42 -21.41 2.55 0.04
CA SER A 42 -22.66 2.71 0.79
C SER A 42 -23.30 1.38 1.19
N ALA A 43 -23.18 0.34 0.35
CA ALA A 43 -23.81 -0.95 0.59
C ALA A 43 -22.98 -1.88 1.50
N ILE A 44 -21.66 -1.76 1.46
CA ILE A 44 -20.74 -2.70 2.13
C ILE A 44 -19.77 -2.01 3.07
N LEU A 45 -18.95 -1.05 2.58
CA LEU A 45 -17.89 -0.48 3.41
C LEU A 45 -18.43 0.37 4.55
N GLU A 46 -19.44 1.18 4.30
CA GLU A 46 -20.03 2.04 5.33
C GLU A 46 -20.70 1.24 6.46
N PRO A 47 -21.53 0.20 6.21
CA PRO A 47 -22.03 -0.66 7.28
C PRO A 47 -20.93 -1.39 8.05
N VAL A 48 -19.89 -1.88 7.36
CA VAL A 48 -18.75 -2.54 7.99
C VAL A 48 -17.98 -1.56 8.87
N ALA A 49 -17.69 -0.36 8.38
CA ALA A 49 -17.01 0.68 9.14
C ALA A 49 -17.84 1.10 10.39
N LYS A 50 -19.15 1.24 10.24
CA LYS A 50 -20.04 1.51 11.39
C LYS A 50 -20.02 0.39 12.43
N ALA A 51 -19.93 -0.87 12.00
CA ALA A 51 -19.81 -2.01 12.92
C ALA A 51 -18.43 -2.03 13.59
N TYR A 52 -17.36 -1.77 12.82
CA TYR A 52 -15.98 -1.68 13.32
C TYR A 52 -15.85 -0.56 14.36
N ASN A 53 -16.47 0.59 14.15
CA ASN A 53 -16.44 1.71 15.08
C ASN A 53 -17.14 1.45 16.42
N LYS A 54 -17.98 0.40 16.51
CA LYS A 54 -18.55 -0.04 17.77
C LYS A 54 -17.60 -0.90 18.61
N LEU A 55 -16.49 -1.34 18.03
CA LEU A 55 -15.47 -2.07 18.77
C LEU A 55 -14.78 -1.17 19.79
N PRO A 56 -14.33 -1.72 20.93
CA PRO A 56 -13.54 -0.97 21.90
C PRO A 56 -12.30 -0.33 21.26
N GLU A 57 -11.97 0.88 21.71
CA GLU A 57 -10.83 1.64 21.20
C GLU A 57 -9.51 0.85 21.14
N PRO A 58 -9.15 0.03 22.17
CA PRO A 58 -7.91 -0.76 22.12
C PRO A 58 -7.85 -1.74 20.93
N ILE A 59 -8.99 -2.32 20.53
CA ILE A 59 -9.07 -3.23 19.39
C ILE A 59 -8.86 -2.45 18.09
N ARG A 60 -9.54 -1.31 17.92
CA ARG A 60 -9.39 -0.46 16.74
C ARG A 60 -7.98 0.06 16.61
N LYS A 61 -7.41 0.61 17.69
CA LYS A 61 -6.01 1.06 17.71
C LYS A 61 -5.04 -0.08 17.42
N GLY A 62 -5.25 -1.26 17.98
CA GLY A 62 -4.42 -2.43 17.73
C GLY A 62 -4.44 -2.86 16.26
N THR A 63 -5.62 -2.86 15.63
CA THR A 63 -5.76 -3.17 14.21
C THR A 63 -5.06 -2.13 13.32
N GLY A 64 -5.27 -0.85 13.59
CA GLY A 64 -4.62 0.23 12.85
C GLY A 64 -3.08 0.21 13.01
N ASN A 65 -2.59 -0.03 14.21
CA ASN A 65 -1.16 -0.18 14.46
C ASN A 65 -0.57 -1.37 13.70
N PHE A 66 -1.25 -2.53 13.73
CA PHE A 66 -0.81 -3.73 13.01
C PHE A 66 -0.72 -3.50 11.49
N THR A 67 -1.77 -2.94 10.89
CA THR A 67 -1.77 -2.62 9.45
C THR A 67 -0.72 -1.58 9.09
N SER A 68 -0.52 -0.58 9.95
CA SER A 68 0.53 0.43 9.78
C SER A 68 1.93 -0.20 9.88
N ASN A 69 2.14 -1.14 10.80
CA ASN A 69 3.41 -1.84 10.95
C ASN A 69 3.76 -2.70 9.72
N ILE A 70 2.76 -3.37 9.12
CA ILE A 70 2.97 -4.07 7.84
C ILE A 70 3.31 -3.07 6.71
N ALA A 71 2.63 -1.94 6.64
CA ALA A 71 2.92 -0.91 5.64
C ALA A 71 4.33 -0.34 5.78
N THR A 72 4.91 -0.35 6.99
CA THR A 72 6.30 0.08 7.23
C THR A 72 7.31 -0.76 6.45
N LEU A 73 7.02 -2.04 6.18
CA LEU A 73 7.87 -2.89 5.34
C LEU A 73 8.04 -2.36 3.92
N LEU A 74 7.02 -1.66 3.39
CA LEU A 74 7.10 -1.01 2.08
C LEU A 74 7.90 0.30 2.16
N SER A 75 7.77 1.03 3.26
CA SER A 75 8.46 2.31 3.43
C SER A 75 9.98 2.15 3.51
N ILE A 76 10.49 1.07 4.11
CA ILE A 76 11.93 0.84 4.28
C ILE A 76 12.68 0.86 2.94
N PRO A 77 12.38 -0.01 1.96
CA PRO A 77 13.09 -0.01 0.68
C PRO A 77 12.84 1.28 -0.11
N ASN A 78 11.66 1.89 0.01
CA ASN A 78 11.33 3.12 -0.70
C ASN A 78 12.14 4.30 -0.18
N HIS A 79 12.31 4.47 1.14
CA HIS A 79 13.22 5.47 1.71
C HIS A 79 14.67 5.25 1.26
N ILE A 80 15.14 4.00 1.19
CA ILE A 80 16.48 3.70 0.68
C ILE A 80 16.63 4.13 -0.77
N LEU A 81 15.66 3.78 -1.61
CA LEU A 81 15.66 4.16 -3.02
C LEU A 81 15.61 5.69 -3.22
N GLN A 82 14.91 6.42 -2.35
CA GLN A 82 14.85 7.88 -2.38
C GLN A 82 16.11 8.55 -1.79
N GLY A 83 17.05 7.77 -1.26
CA GLY A 83 18.27 8.30 -0.61
C GLY A 83 18.04 8.81 0.82
N GLU A 84 16.88 8.56 1.38
CA GLU A 84 16.48 9.02 2.71
C GLU A 84 16.89 8.03 3.81
N VAL A 85 18.22 7.82 3.95
CA VAL A 85 18.81 6.80 4.85
C VAL A 85 18.35 6.96 6.30
N ARG A 86 18.15 8.19 6.76
CA ARG A 86 17.67 8.47 8.12
C ARG A 86 16.23 7.95 8.30
N LEU A 87 15.34 8.23 7.37
CA LEU A 87 13.95 7.77 7.42
C LEU A 87 13.86 6.25 7.25
N ALA A 88 14.70 5.66 6.40
CA ALA A 88 14.85 4.20 6.32
C ALA A 88 15.26 3.59 7.66
N GLY A 89 16.20 4.23 8.37
CA GLY A 89 16.60 3.82 9.72
C GLY A 89 15.47 3.93 10.75
N HIS A 90 14.71 5.02 10.72
CA HIS A 90 13.53 5.20 11.58
C HIS A 90 12.45 4.15 11.27
N ALA A 91 12.14 3.91 10.00
CA ALA A 91 11.16 2.89 9.59
C ALA A 91 11.60 1.48 10.03
N THR A 92 12.88 1.14 9.84
CA THR A 92 13.43 -0.15 10.29
C THR A 92 13.33 -0.31 11.80
N GLY A 93 13.78 0.70 12.56
CA GLY A 93 13.68 0.71 14.02
C GLY A 93 12.24 0.60 14.51
N SER A 94 11.33 1.38 13.91
CA SER A 94 9.91 1.34 14.22
C SER A 94 9.31 -0.05 13.97
N PHE A 95 9.59 -0.65 12.81
CA PHE A 95 9.12 -1.99 12.48
C PHE A 95 9.61 -3.05 13.48
N LEU A 96 10.90 -3.06 13.81
CA LEU A 96 11.48 -4.02 14.75
C LEU A 96 10.91 -3.86 16.16
N ILE A 97 10.83 -2.64 16.66
CA ILE A 97 10.30 -2.35 18.00
C ILE A 97 8.82 -2.70 18.09
N ASN A 98 8.03 -2.30 17.12
CA ASN A 98 6.60 -2.58 17.11
C ASN A 98 6.31 -4.07 16.91
N THR A 99 7.12 -4.78 16.13
CA THR A 99 6.94 -6.22 15.93
C THR A 99 7.32 -7.03 17.16
N THR A 100 8.38 -6.63 17.88
CA THR A 100 8.87 -7.34 19.07
C THR A 100 8.17 -6.89 20.35
N ILE A 101 8.40 -5.65 20.79
CA ILE A 101 7.85 -5.09 22.02
C ILE A 101 6.36 -4.79 21.87
N GLY A 102 5.93 -4.34 20.66
CA GLY A 102 4.54 -4.03 20.35
C GLY A 102 3.68 -5.25 20.00
N VAL A 103 4.19 -6.46 20.19
CA VAL A 103 3.48 -7.72 19.92
C VAL A 103 2.92 -7.75 18.49
N LEU A 104 3.79 -8.01 17.52
CA LEU A 104 3.49 -8.04 16.08
C LEU A 104 2.93 -6.72 15.51
N GLY A 105 3.16 -5.60 16.21
CA GLY A 105 2.68 -4.29 15.77
C GLY A 105 1.29 -3.93 16.27
N ILE A 106 0.66 -4.70 17.14
CA ILE A 106 -0.60 -4.33 17.80
C ILE A 106 -0.39 -3.10 18.69
N GLY A 107 0.72 -3.07 19.43
CA GLY A 107 1.19 -1.87 20.12
C GLY A 107 2.09 -1.01 19.22
N ASN A 108 2.24 0.26 19.56
CA ASN A 108 3.14 1.18 18.84
C ASN A 108 4.13 1.87 19.81
N PRO A 109 4.99 1.10 20.49
CA PRO A 109 6.00 1.66 21.38
C PRO A 109 7.04 2.53 20.64
N ALA A 110 7.29 2.28 19.36
CA ALA A 110 8.22 3.07 18.56
C ALA A 110 7.79 4.55 18.46
N ALA A 111 6.50 4.83 18.36
CA ALA A 111 5.99 6.21 18.36
C ALA A 111 6.30 6.93 19.69
N LEU A 112 6.23 6.22 20.82
CA LEU A 112 6.59 6.77 22.14
C LEU A 112 8.10 7.09 22.25
N MET A 113 8.91 6.47 21.41
CA MET A 113 10.36 6.71 21.29
C MET A 113 10.69 7.78 20.24
N GLY A 114 9.68 8.41 19.63
CA GLY A 114 9.87 9.42 18.57
C GLY A 114 10.29 8.85 17.22
N LEU A 115 10.12 7.54 17.01
CA LEU A 115 10.36 6.89 15.73
C LEU A 115 9.07 6.94 14.89
N GLU A 116 8.76 8.11 14.39
CA GLU A 116 7.66 8.26 13.43
C GLU A 116 8.04 7.66 12.08
N ASN A 117 7.12 6.93 11.48
CA ASN A 117 7.27 6.35 10.16
C ASN A 117 6.43 7.12 9.14
N GLN A 118 7.10 7.70 8.16
CA GLN A 118 6.44 8.22 6.96
C GLN A 118 6.17 7.04 6.03
N LYS A 119 4.91 6.93 5.59
CA LYS A 119 4.50 5.85 4.68
C LYS A 119 4.91 6.20 3.27
N GLU A 120 5.76 5.37 2.70
CA GLU A 120 6.25 5.49 1.34
C GLU A 120 5.90 4.25 0.52
N ASP A 121 5.63 4.47 -0.76
CA ASP A 121 5.38 3.43 -1.74
C ASP A 121 6.22 3.64 -3.02
N LEU A 122 6.26 2.65 -3.88
CA LEU A 122 7.06 2.74 -5.11
C LEU A 122 6.49 3.77 -6.09
N GLY A 123 5.20 4.05 -6.08
CA GLY A 123 4.61 5.12 -6.89
C GLY A 123 5.18 6.48 -6.50
N GLN A 124 5.28 6.77 -5.20
CA GLN A 124 5.91 7.99 -4.67
C GLN A 124 7.40 8.01 -5.03
N THR A 125 8.11 6.91 -4.81
CA THR A 125 9.53 6.77 -5.17
C THR A 125 9.78 7.08 -6.64
N LEU A 126 8.99 6.53 -7.55
CA LEU A 126 9.07 6.85 -8.98
C LEU A 126 8.81 8.35 -9.24
N GLY A 127 7.91 8.96 -8.47
CA GLY A 127 7.66 10.39 -8.51
C GLY A 127 8.88 11.23 -8.16
N THR A 128 9.65 10.87 -7.15
CA THR A 128 10.89 11.58 -6.77
C THR A 128 11.96 11.49 -7.86
N TYR A 129 11.95 10.43 -8.65
CA TYR A 129 12.80 10.32 -9.86
C TYR A 129 12.26 11.05 -11.10
N GLY A 130 11.17 11.82 -10.94
CA GLY A 130 10.59 12.61 -12.04
C GLY A 130 9.69 11.82 -12.97
N VAL A 131 9.35 10.56 -12.64
CA VAL A 131 8.37 9.79 -13.40
C VAL A 131 6.99 10.39 -13.18
N LYS A 132 6.39 10.92 -14.25
CA LYS A 132 5.07 11.52 -14.20
C LYS A 132 3.99 10.48 -13.95
N GLY A 133 2.87 10.89 -13.34
CA GLY A 133 1.75 10.01 -13.03
C GLY A 133 1.16 9.31 -14.27
N GLY A 134 1.20 9.98 -15.41
CA GLY A 134 0.57 9.51 -16.63
C GLY A 134 -0.96 9.70 -16.57
N CYS A 135 -1.68 8.78 -17.21
CA CYS A 135 -3.14 8.82 -17.21
C CYS A 135 -3.72 8.63 -15.81
N TYR A 136 -4.67 9.49 -15.46
CA TYR A 136 -5.52 9.33 -14.28
C TYR A 136 -6.74 8.47 -14.61
N PHE A 137 -7.08 7.54 -13.75
CA PHE A 137 -8.26 6.69 -13.86
C PHE A 137 -8.71 6.17 -12.49
N VAL A 138 -9.88 5.55 -12.45
CA VAL A 138 -10.46 5.02 -11.22
C VAL A 138 -10.47 3.49 -11.27
N LEU A 139 -9.86 2.86 -10.27
CA LEU A 139 -9.91 1.40 -10.10
C LEU A 139 -11.14 0.99 -9.28
N PRO A 140 -11.74 -0.18 -9.59
CA PRO A 140 -12.77 -0.76 -8.74
C PRO A 140 -12.24 -0.97 -7.32
N ILE A 141 -13.02 -0.54 -6.32
CA ILE A 141 -12.74 -0.66 -4.88
C ILE A 141 -11.53 0.19 -4.42
N LEU A 142 -10.45 0.23 -5.19
CA LEU A 142 -9.21 0.92 -4.82
C LEU A 142 -9.28 2.45 -5.03
N GLY A 143 -10.22 2.92 -5.84
CA GLY A 143 -10.43 4.35 -6.06
C GLY A 143 -9.53 4.98 -7.11
N PRO A 144 -9.34 6.31 -7.03
CA PRO A 144 -8.57 7.08 -8.00
C PRO A 144 -7.07 6.78 -7.93
N THR A 145 -6.43 6.69 -9.10
CA THR A 145 -5.01 6.37 -9.22
C THR A 145 -4.45 6.88 -10.55
N THR A 146 -3.13 6.78 -10.71
CA THR A 146 -2.43 7.02 -11.97
C THR A 146 -1.75 5.75 -12.47
N VAL A 147 -1.29 5.76 -13.72
CA VAL A 147 -0.53 4.63 -14.28
C VAL A 147 0.71 4.35 -13.44
N ARG A 148 1.47 5.39 -13.08
CA ARG A 148 2.67 5.28 -12.24
C ARG A 148 2.34 4.62 -10.89
N ASP A 149 1.32 5.13 -10.21
CA ASP A 149 0.99 4.67 -8.86
C ASP A 149 0.40 3.25 -8.89
N THR A 150 -0.33 2.90 -9.96
CA THR A 150 -0.80 1.52 -10.16
C THR A 150 0.36 0.54 -10.38
N LEU A 151 1.36 0.92 -11.18
CA LEU A 151 2.55 0.09 -11.38
C LEU A 151 3.36 -0.04 -10.09
N GLY A 152 3.49 1.06 -9.33
CA GLY A 152 4.07 1.06 -8.00
C GLY A 152 3.36 0.08 -7.06
N MET A 153 2.05 0.16 -6.98
CA MET A 153 1.23 -0.72 -6.14
C MET A 153 1.38 -2.21 -6.53
N ILE A 154 1.46 -2.53 -7.83
CA ILE A 154 1.70 -3.91 -8.29
C ILE A 154 3.08 -4.40 -7.84
N ALA A 155 4.10 -3.57 -7.96
CA ALA A 155 5.45 -3.93 -7.56
C ALA A 155 5.58 -4.08 -6.03
N ASP A 156 4.99 -3.17 -5.26
CA ASP A 156 4.92 -3.25 -3.80
C ASP A 156 4.22 -4.53 -3.32
N THR A 157 3.14 -4.93 -4.00
CA THR A 157 2.44 -6.20 -3.74
C THR A 157 3.36 -7.39 -3.94
N ASN A 158 4.12 -7.41 -5.05
CA ASN A 158 5.07 -8.50 -5.33
C ASN A 158 6.23 -8.51 -4.31
N TYR A 159 6.67 -7.35 -3.86
CA TYR A 159 7.69 -7.25 -2.80
C TYR A 159 7.20 -7.86 -1.49
N LEU A 160 5.99 -7.51 -1.03
CA LEU A 160 5.41 -8.08 0.20
C LEU A 160 5.20 -9.59 0.08
N ASP A 161 4.71 -10.07 -1.06
CA ASP A 161 4.54 -11.50 -1.31
C ASP A 161 5.89 -12.24 -1.24
N THR A 162 6.93 -11.66 -1.85
CA THR A 162 8.28 -12.23 -1.81
C THR A 162 8.85 -12.22 -0.39
N PHE A 163 8.68 -11.10 0.35
CA PHE A 163 9.11 -10.99 1.73
C PHE A 163 8.42 -12.03 2.63
N ALA A 164 7.11 -12.18 2.49
CA ALA A 164 6.36 -13.18 3.25
C ALA A 164 6.84 -14.61 2.95
N ARG A 165 7.11 -14.95 1.69
CA ARG A 165 7.62 -16.27 1.30
C ARG A 165 9.02 -16.56 1.86
N VAL A 166 9.90 -15.56 1.87
CA VAL A 166 11.28 -15.72 2.37
C VAL A 166 11.31 -15.85 3.90
N THR A 167 10.49 -15.05 4.60
CA THR A 167 10.50 -15.00 6.06
C THR A 167 9.72 -16.13 6.72
N TRP A 168 8.67 -16.66 6.07
CA TRP A 168 7.73 -17.59 6.68
C TRP A 168 7.79 -18.97 6.02
N HIS A 169 8.94 -19.52 5.82
CA HIS A 169 9.22 -20.87 5.30
C HIS A 169 8.05 -21.57 4.59
N GLU A 170 8.18 -21.75 3.31
CA GLU A 170 7.22 -22.23 2.31
C GLU A 170 6.42 -23.52 2.65
N LYS A 171 6.76 -24.24 3.71
CA LYS A 171 6.19 -25.57 4.00
C LYS A 171 4.93 -25.57 4.88
N GLU A 172 4.73 -24.59 5.75
CA GLU A 172 3.60 -24.61 6.69
C GLU A 172 2.39 -23.78 6.25
N ILE A 173 2.58 -22.78 5.41
CA ILE A 173 1.49 -21.88 4.98
C ILE A 173 0.82 -22.31 3.68
N ARG A 174 1.33 -23.34 3.01
CA ARG A 174 0.75 -23.87 1.76
C ARG A 174 -0.70 -24.37 1.89
N ASN A 175 -1.20 -24.58 3.09
CA ASN A 175 -2.59 -24.95 3.34
C ASN A 175 -3.55 -23.79 3.59
N ILE A 176 -3.05 -22.55 3.69
CA ILE A 176 -3.88 -21.35 3.69
C ILE A 176 -3.79 -20.78 2.26
N SER A 177 -4.63 -21.35 1.40
CA SER A 177 -4.82 -20.93 0.02
C SER A 177 -5.25 -19.48 -0.03
N GLY A 178 -4.38 -18.56 -0.47
CA GLY A 178 -4.84 -17.20 -0.64
C GLY A 178 -3.80 -16.11 -0.86
N THR A 179 -2.73 -16.36 -1.54
CA THR A 179 -1.57 -15.47 -1.69
C THR A 179 -1.80 -14.14 -2.40
N LYS A 180 -2.93 -13.90 -3.05
CA LYS A 180 -3.26 -12.62 -3.69
C LYS A 180 -4.38 -11.85 -2.98
N ILE A 181 -5.11 -12.52 -2.11
CA ILE A 181 -6.23 -11.95 -1.35
C ILE A 181 -5.71 -11.13 -0.16
N ASP A 182 -4.54 -11.46 0.36
CA ASP A 182 -4.03 -10.89 1.61
C ASP A 182 -3.68 -9.40 1.48
N PHE A 183 -3.12 -8.97 0.34
CA PHE A 183 -2.85 -7.56 0.11
C PHE A 183 -4.13 -6.74 -0.09
N VAL A 184 -5.09 -7.27 -0.81
CA VAL A 184 -6.41 -6.65 -0.96
C VAL A 184 -7.10 -6.59 0.40
N GLY A 185 -6.96 -7.62 1.22
CA GLY A 185 -7.45 -7.66 2.60
C GLY A 185 -6.82 -6.57 3.48
N VAL A 186 -5.50 -6.40 3.43
CA VAL A 186 -4.80 -5.34 4.17
C VAL A 186 -5.23 -3.95 3.69
N LYS A 187 -5.34 -3.73 2.37
CA LYS A 187 -5.83 -2.46 1.81
C LYS A 187 -7.30 -2.20 2.20
N ALA A 188 -8.15 -3.22 2.18
CA ALA A 188 -9.53 -3.11 2.62
C ALA A 188 -9.63 -2.80 4.12
N ALA A 189 -8.83 -3.48 4.95
CA ALA A 189 -8.75 -3.21 6.39
C ALA A 189 -8.28 -1.78 6.67
N THR A 190 -7.25 -1.30 5.95
CA THR A 190 -6.76 0.07 6.04
C THR A 190 -7.83 1.09 5.60
N ALA A 191 -8.60 0.78 4.55
CA ALA A 191 -9.67 1.64 4.09
C ALA A 191 -10.84 1.73 5.09
N VAL A 192 -11.14 0.61 5.76
CA VAL A 192 -12.16 0.55 6.84
C VAL A 192 -11.71 1.34 8.05
N ASP A 193 -10.44 1.19 8.45
CA ASP A 193 -9.82 1.90 9.57
C ASP A 193 -9.81 3.43 9.31
N PHE A 194 -9.34 3.85 8.14
CA PHE A 194 -9.32 5.26 7.72
C PHE A 194 -10.71 5.91 7.64
N ARG A 195 -11.76 5.13 7.25
CA ARG A 195 -13.14 5.64 7.24
C ARG A 195 -13.75 5.66 8.64
N GLY A 196 -13.16 4.94 9.59
CA GLY A 196 -13.63 4.82 10.97
C GLY A 196 -13.24 5.98 11.88
N ASP A 197 -12.25 6.76 11.47
CA ASP A 197 -11.80 7.97 12.15
C ASP A 197 -12.50 9.21 11.59
#